data_7a0e53656b1faad3d031d920827f4cfc
#
_entry.id   7a0e53656b1faad3d031d920827f4cfc
#
_cell.length_a   1.000
_cell.length_b   1.000
_cell.length_c   1.000
_cell.angle_alpha   90.00
_cell.angle_beta   90.00
_cell.angle_gamma   90.00
#
_symmetry.space_group_name_H-M   'P 1'
#
loop_
_entity.id
_entity.type
_entity.pdbx_description
1 polymer ?
#
loop_
_entity_poly.entity_id
_entity_poly.type
_entity_poly.pdbx_seq_one_letter_code
_entity_poly.pdbx_strand_id
1 'polypeptide(L)'
;MLFRSEPALIIARGWLLSAWVFTFLCTAVGRFGVRQTVAFLRQHGYFLTPTLIVGANQEGRSLAEQLLRFKSSGLHILGFIDDRVPPGTALYRNLCALGTVEQLDKVVSQYGIEEIILAVSAISSRDKMLSIFKRYGVSSDVNVRLSSGLYEIITTGLTIKEFAYVPLVGVNKVRLTGVDSLLKFALDYALTLLGLILITPMLLLIALAIKLDSPGPAIHRRRVMGVNGRQFDAFKFRTMDVNGDSILDSHPDLRAELALNHKLKDDPRITRVGGFLRKYSLDELPQLFNVLKRDMSLVGPRMISPAEMEKYSQWGINLLTVKPGLTGLWQVSGRSDVSYEERVRLDMYYVRNWTIWLDLQLILATIPVVLYGRGAY
;
A
#
# COMPACT_ATOMS: atom_id res chain seq x y z
N MET A 1 50.96 -15.14 -19.84
CA MET A 1 51.56 -14.83 -18.51
C MET A 1 50.51 -15.09 -17.45
N LEU A 2 50.60 -16.27 -16.82
CA LEU A 2 49.66 -16.74 -15.80
C LEU A 2 49.86 -15.92 -14.52
N PHE A 3 48.83 -15.21 -14.10
CA PHE A 3 48.79 -14.57 -12.78
C PHE A 3 48.86 -15.65 -11.71
N ARG A 4 50.03 -15.90 -11.16
CA ARG A 4 50.21 -16.58 -9.88
C ARG A 4 49.39 -15.78 -8.83
N SER A 5 48.33 -16.36 -8.32
CA SER A 5 47.58 -15.79 -7.24
C SER A 5 48.37 -15.92 -5.94
N GLU A 6 49.13 -14.89 -5.61
CA GLU A 6 49.79 -14.81 -4.30
C GLU A 6 48.69 -14.75 -3.19
N PRO A 7 48.91 -15.44 -2.05
CA PRO A 7 47.94 -15.46 -0.94
C PRO A 7 47.55 -14.05 -0.44
N ALA A 8 48.48 -13.10 -0.52
CA ALA A 8 48.25 -11.69 -0.17
C ALA A 8 47.20 -11.00 -1.07
N LEU A 9 47.13 -11.35 -2.36
CA LEU A 9 46.12 -10.82 -3.29
C LEU A 9 44.70 -11.43 -3.02
N ILE A 10 44.63 -12.66 -2.52
CA ILE A 10 43.37 -13.29 -2.16
C ILE A 10 42.84 -12.65 -0.88
N ILE A 11 43.68 -12.38 0.11
CA ILE A 11 43.33 -11.69 1.34
C ILE A 11 42.85 -10.26 1.03
N ALA A 12 43.56 -9.53 0.14
CA ALA A 12 43.18 -8.20 -0.28
C ALA A 12 41.79 -8.17 -0.99
N ARG A 13 41.47 -9.17 -1.82
CA ARG A 13 40.15 -9.30 -2.48
C ARG A 13 39.06 -9.60 -1.49
N GLY A 14 39.30 -10.48 -0.55
CA GLY A 14 38.33 -10.79 0.54
C GLY A 14 38.10 -9.58 1.42
N TRP A 15 39.11 -8.83 1.77
CA TRP A 15 38.99 -7.58 2.53
C TRP A 15 38.18 -6.52 1.77
N LEU A 16 38.46 -6.32 0.48
CA LEU A 16 37.73 -5.40 -0.38
C LEU A 16 36.24 -5.76 -0.47
N LEU A 17 35.92 -7.06 -0.67
CA LEU A 17 34.54 -7.54 -0.68
C LEU A 17 33.86 -7.32 0.67
N SER A 18 34.52 -7.64 1.77
CA SER A 18 33.99 -7.43 3.11
C SER A 18 33.78 -5.95 3.41
N ALA A 19 34.71 -5.07 3.03
CA ALA A 19 34.59 -3.64 3.18
C ALA A 19 33.40 -3.09 2.36
N TRP A 20 33.21 -3.58 1.13
CA TRP A 20 32.08 -3.21 0.27
C TRP A 20 30.73 -3.63 0.90
N VAL A 21 30.61 -4.88 1.35
CA VAL A 21 29.41 -5.39 2.00
C VAL A 21 29.14 -4.61 3.28
N PHE A 22 30.17 -4.38 4.10
CA PHE A 22 30.02 -3.64 5.36
C PHE A 22 29.60 -2.19 5.12
N THR A 23 30.21 -1.50 4.16
CA THR A 23 29.85 -0.12 3.79
C THR A 23 28.41 -0.06 3.27
N PHE A 24 28.02 -1.02 2.42
CA PHE A 24 26.65 -1.11 1.92
C PHE A 24 25.65 -1.31 3.06
N LEU A 25 25.91 -2.26 3.97
CA LEU A 25 25.06 -2.52 5.12
C LEU A 25 24.97 -1.30 6.05
N CYS A 26 26.07 -0.69 6.39
CA CYS A 26 26.10 0.51 7.23
C CYS A 26 25.33 1.67 6.59
N THR A 27 25.50 1.88 5.29
CA THR A 27 24.79 2.93 4.55
C THR A 27 23.29 2.61 4.47
N ALA A 28 22.90 1.37 4.22
CA ALA A 28 21.51 0.95 4.15
C ALA A 28 20.82 1.09 5.52
N VAL A 29 21.44 0.58 6.59
CA VAL A 29 20.94 0.68 7.96
C VAL A 29 20.87 2.14 8.41
N GLY A 30 21.92 2.94 8.14
CA GLY A 30 21.95 4.36 8.47
C GLY A 30 20.83 5.12 7.76
N ARG A 31 20.66 4.94 6.45
CA ARG A 31 19.56 5.56 5.68
C ARG A 31 18.18 5.12 6.17
N PHE A 32 18.03 3.85 6.48
CA PHE A 32 16.77 3.33 7.05
C PHE A 32 16.49 3.97 8.41
N GLY A 33 17.49 3.98 9.30
CA GLY A 33 17.38 4.60 10.63
C GLY A 33 16.99 6.07 10.55
N VAL A 34 17.69 6.86 9.73
CA VAL A 34 17.36 8.28 9.54
C VAL A 34 15.93 8.47 9.00
N ARG A 35 15.52 7.67 8.00
CA ARG A 35 14.14 7.75 7.47
C ARG A 35 13.09 7.44 8.52
N GLN A 36 13.29 6.40 9.33
CA GLN A 36 12.35 6.04 10.41
C GLN A 36 12.32 7.10 11.50
N THR A 37 13.48 7.64 11.88
CA THR A 37 13.56 8.73 12.86
C THR A 37 12.83 9.97 12.37
N VAL A 38 13.05 10.37 11.12
CA VAL A 38 12.34 11.52 10.53
C VAL A 38 10.84 11.26 10.43
N ALA A 39 10.42 10.07 10.01
CA ALA A 39 9.00 9.71 9.96
C ALA A 39 8.37 9.74 11.36
N PHE A 40 9.04 9.22 12.36
CA PHE A 40 8.61 9.28 13.76
C PHE A 40 8.50 10.73 14.27
N LEU A 41 9.50 11.57 14.03
CA LEU A 41 9.50 12.97 14.43
C LEU A 41 8.36 13.76 13.75
N ARG A 42 8.11 13.50 12.46
CA ARG A 42 6.99 14.11 11.73
C ARG A 42 5.63 13.73 12.33
N GLN A 43 5.44 12.49 12.76
CA GLN A 43 4.21 12.06 13.44
C GLN A 43 3.99 12.80 14.77
N HIS A 44 5.08 13.29 15.41
CA HIS A 44 5.04 14.07 16.64
C HIS A 44 5.06 15.59 16.42
N GLY A 45 4.91 16.03 15.16
CA GLY A 45 4.78 17.45 14.82
C GLY A 45 6.10 18.18 14.54
N TYR A 46 7.23 17.47 14.47
CA TYR A 46 8.53 18.05 14.12
C TYR A 46 8.77 17.98 12.61
N PHE A 47 9.54 18.92 12.07
CA PHE A 47 9.90 18.98 10.64
C PHE A 47 8.68 18.97 9.71
N LEU A 48 7.66 19.75 10.08
CA LEU A 48 6.47 19.95 9.28
C LEU A 48 6.60 21.26 8.50
N THR A 49 6.31 21.21 7.20
CA THR A 49 6.29 22.38 6.31
C THR A 49 4.94 23.05 6.37
N PRO A 50 4.85 24.34 6.79
CA PRO A 50 3.59 25.10 6.80
C PRO A 50 3.05 25.21 5.37
N THR A 51 1.85 24.67 5.15
CA THR A 51 1.28 24.46 3.83
C THR A 51 -0.09 25.12 3.72
N LEU A 52 -0.36 25.78 2.61
CA LEU A 52 -1.62 26.41 2.29
C LEU A 52 -2.25 25.77 1.04
N ILE A 53 -3.55 25.53 1.06
CA ILE A 53 -4.28 25.02 -0.11
C ILE A 53 -5.05 26.17 -0.75
N VAL A 54 -4.81 26.43 -2.04
CA VAL A 54 -5.56 27.40 -2.82
C VAL A 54 -6.65 26.68 -3.60
N GLY A 55 -7.90 26.97 -3.22
CA GLY A 55 -9.12 26.33 -3.70
C GLY A 55 -9.81 25.52 -2.60
N ALA A 56 -11.03 25.94 -2.23
CA ALA A 56 -11.84 25.32 -1.16
C ALA A 56 -12.98 24.44 -1.70
N ASN A 57 -12.93 24.08 -2.99
CA ASN A 57 -13.89 23.19 -3.61
C ASN A 57 -13.71 21.74 -3.14
N GLN A 58 -14.44 20.80 -3.73
CA GLN A 58 -14.36 19.38 -3.38
C GLN A 58 -12.94 18.82 -3.56
N GLU A 59 -12.21 19.24 -4.60
CA GLU A 59 -10.81 18.85 -4.81
C GLU A 59 -9.93 19.30 -3.64
N GLY A 60 -9.97 20.58 -3.27
CA GLY A 60 -9.17 21.09 -2.17
C GLY A 60 -9.48 20.43 -0.83
N ARG A 61 -10.76 20.12 -0.55
CA ARG A 61 -11.17 19.40 0.67
C ARG A 61 -10.65 17.96 0.67
N SER A 62 -10.78 17.26 -0.46
CA SER A 62 -10.26 15.89 -0.60
C SER A 62 -8.74 15.85 -0.45
N LEU A 63 -8.05 16.87 -0.97
CA LEU A 63 -6.61 17.04 -0.81
C LEU A 63 -6.23 17.20 0.67
N ALA A 64 -6.90 18.10 1.38
CA ALA A 64 -6.67 18.31 2.81
C ALA A 64 -6.94 17.03 3.60
N GLU A 65 -8.02 16.32 3.30
CA GLU A 65 -8.36 15.06 3.93
C GLU A 65 -7.26 14.03 3.75
N GLN A 66 -6.77 13.84 2.53
CA GLN A 66 -5.72 12.87 2.24
C GLN A 66 -4.40 13.24 2.93
N LEU A 67 -3.99 14.51 2.84
CA LEU A 67 -2.73 14.96 3.45
C LEU A 67 -2.74 14.89 4.98
N LEU A 68 -3.86 15.22 5.63
CA LEU A 68 -4.01 15.13 7.09
C LEU A 68 -4.03 13.69 7.60
N ARG A 69 -4.46 12.74 6.79
CA ARG A 69 -4.41 11.30 7.16
C ARG A 69 -2.98 10.75 7.20
N PHE A 70 -2.11 11.26 6.34
CA PHE A 70 -0.71 10.84 6.26
C PHE A 70 0.19 11.80 7.05
N LYS A 71 0.19 11.67 8.38
CA LYS A 71 1.04 12.48 9.27
C LYS A 71 2.54 12.43 8.91
N SER A 72 2.97 11.38 8.21
CA SER A 72 4.34 11.25 7.71
C SER A 72 4.63 12.07 6.44
N SER A 73 3.62 12.75 5.86
CA SER A 73 3.81 13.59 4.66
C SER A 73 4.79 14.75 4.88
N GLY A 74 4.92 15.19 6.11
CA GLY A 74 5.74 16.34 6.48
C GLY A 74 5.07 17.69 6.17
N LEU A 75 3.78 17.69 5.77
CA LEU A 75 3.02 18.90 5.48
C LEU A 75 2.11 19.25 6.66
N HIS A 76 2.10 20.52 7.04
CA HIS A 76 1.19 21.08 8.04
C HIS A 76 0.22 22.03 7.36
N ILE A 77 -0.98 21.54 7.07
CA ILE A 77 -2.01 22.34 6.40
C ILE A 77 -2.60 23.32 7.41
N LEU A 78 -2.48 24.62 7.12
CA LEU A 78 -2.96 25.68 7.98
C LEU A 78 -4.37 26.16 7.61
N GLY A 79 -4.75 26.05 6.34
CA GLY A 79 -6.08 26.45 5.87
C GLY A 79 -6.19 26.53 4.35
N PHE A 80 -7.24 27.22 3.93
CA PHE A 80 -7.57 27.38 2.52
C PHE A 80 -7.58 28.86 2.12
N ILE A 81 -7.29 29.09 0.84
CA ILE A 81 -7.54 30.38 0.16
C ILE A 81 -8.57 30.13 -0.93
N ASP A 82 -9.65 30.86 -0.92
CA ASP A 82 -10.67 30.79 -1.99
C ASP A 82 -11.44 32.12 -2.07
N ASP A 83 -11.67 32.62 -3.29
CA ASP A 83 -12.39 33.87 -3.51
C ASP A 83 -13.90 33.76 -3.28
N ARG A 84 -14.44 32.55 -3.26
CA ARG A 84 -15.88 32.24 -3.13
C ARG A 84 -16.32 31.96 -1.71
N VAL A 85 -15.37 31.79 -0.79
CA VAL A 85 -15.65 31.41 0.59
C VAL A 85 -15.17 32.51 1.52
N PRO A 86 -16.07 33.06 2.38
CA PRO A 86 -15.68 34.10 3.33
C PRO A 86 -14.58 33.60 4.29
N PRO A 87 -13.60 34.47 4.62
CA PRO A 87 -12.58 34.17 5.62
C PRO A 87 -13.22 33.78 6.99
N GLY A 88 -12.62 32.79 7.67
CA GLY A 88 -13.15 32.25 8.92
C GLY A 88 -14.15 31.10 8.76
N THR A 89 -14.63 30.82 7.53
CA THR A 89 -15.55 29.70 7.28
C THR A 89 -14.82 28.37 7.48
N ALA A 90 -15.34 27.52 8.36
CA ALA A 90 -14.82 26.15 8.56
C ALA A 90 -15.15 25.28 7.34
N LEU A 91 -14.14 24.61 6.78
CA LEU A 91 -14.27 23.84 5.54
C LEU A 91 -14.04 22.34 5.76
N TYR A 92 -13.07 22.00 6.57
CA TYR A 92 -12.74 20.62 6.91
C TYR A 92 -12.08 20.52 8.29
N ARG A 93 -12.70 19.84 9.24
CA ARG A 93 -12.24 19.75 10.65
C ARG A 93 -11.96 21.17 11.22
N ASN A 94 -10.71 21.42 11.61
CA ASN A 94 -10.25 22.69 12.18
C ASN A 94 -9.67 23.65 11.12
N LEU A 95 -9.76 23.29 9.83
CA LEU A 95 -9.25 24.12 8.74
C LEU A 95 -10.31 25.07 8.21
N CYS A 96 -9.97 26.35 8.20
CA CYS A 96 -10.84 27.44 7.74
C CYS A 96 -10.31 28.10 6.47
N ALA A 97 -11.16 28.85 5.80
CA ALA A 97 -10.73 29.81 4.78
C ALA A 97 -9.97 30.94 5.48
N LEU A 98 -8.72 31.20 5.08
CA LEU A 98 -7.86 32.23 5.66
C LEU A 98 -7.91 33.57 4.92
N GLY A 99 -8.41 33.55 3.68
CA GLY A 99 -8.51 34.77 2.85
C GLY A 99 -8.80 34.47 1.38
N THR A 100 -8.69 35.51 0.56
CA THR A 100 -8.82 35.46 -0.90
C THR A 100 -7.46 35.36 -1.58
N VAL A 101 -7.44 35.04 -2.87
CA VAL A 101 -6.21 34.99 -3.69
C VAL A 101 -5.47 36.34 -3.68
N GLU A 102 -6.19 37.46 -3.60
CA GLU A 102 -5.60 38.79 -3.49
C GLU A 102 -4.86 39.01 -2.17
N GLN A 103 -5.34 38.37 -1.09
CA GLN A 103 -4.75 38.44 0.25
C GLN A 103 -3.64 37.41 0.48
N LEU A 104 -3.28 36.63 -0.53
CA LEU A 104 -2.35 35.53 -0.43
C LEU A 104 -1.00 35.94 0.20
N ASP A 105 -0.42 37.08 -0.21
CA ASP A 105 0.87 37.55 0.35
C ASP A 105 0.78 37.85 1.83
N LYS A 106 -0.32 38.44 2.24
CA LYS A 106 -0.53 38.73 3.66
C LYS A 106 -0.62 37.44 4.48
N VAL A 107 -1.35 36.44 3.98
CA VAL A 107 -1.50 35.15 4.62
C VAL A 107 -0.17 34.39 4.63
N VAL A 108 0.57 34.37 3.52
CA VAL A 108 1.89 33.74 3.43
C VAL A 108 2.86 34.33 4.46
N SER A 109 2.95 35.65 4.54
CA SER A 109 3.84 36.31 5.50
C SER A 109 3.39 36.14 6.94
N GLN A 110 2.08 36.21 7.20
CA GLN A 110 1.51 36.10 8.56
C GLN A 110 1.69 34.72 9.18
N TYR A 111 1.53 33.67 8.37
CA TYR A 111 1.57 32.29 8.84
C TYR A 111 2.89 31.58 8.50
N GLY A 112 3.84 32.25 7.90
CA GLY A 112 5.14 31.66 7.53
C GLY A 112 4.99 30.48 6.57
N ILE A 113 4.14 30.62 5.55
CA ILE A 113 3.87 29.56 4.58
C ILE A 113 5.12 29.28 3.73
N GLU A 114 5.52 28.02 3.69
CA GLU A 114 6.64 27.54 2.87
C GLU A 114 6.19 26.75 1.65
N GLU A 115 4.93 26.28 1.65
CA GLU A 115 4.39 25.51 0.53
C GLU A 115 2.94 25.90 0.21
N ILE A 116 2.66 26.13 -1.08
CA ILE A 116 1.33 26.40 -1.61
C ILE A 116 0.93 25.26 -2.54
N ILE A 117 -0.25 24.67 -2.29
CA ILE A 117 -0.80 23.63 -3.16
C ILE A 117 -2.03 24.21 -3.87
N LEU A 118 -2.00 24.26 -5.20
CA LEU A 118 -3.09 24.75 -6.02
C LEU A 118 -4.04 23.62 -6.40
N ALA A 119 -5.30 23.68 -5.96
CA ALA A 119 -6.37 22.83 -6.45
C ALA A 119 -6.83 23.37 -7.82
N VAL A 120 -6.37 22.74 -8.90
CA VAL A 120 -6.52 23.27 -10.27
C VAL A 120 -7.98 23.46 -10.66
N SER A 121 -8.87 22.56 -10.28
CA SER A 121 -10.31 22.66 -10.59
C SER A 121 -11.02 23.78 -9.83
N ALA A 122 -10.39 24.32 -8.78
CA ALA A 122 -10.96 25.43 -8.00
C ALA A 122 -10.65 26.79 -8.62
N ILE A 123 -9.56 26.90 -9.37
CA ILE A 123 -9.07 28.16 -9.94
C ILE A 123 -9.65 28.31 -11.34
N SER A 124 -10.74 29.08 -11.45
CA SER A 124 -11.48 29.27 -12.72
C SER A 124 -10.73 30.10 -13.76
N SER A 125 -9.72 30.90 -13.36
CA SER A 125 -8.98 31.77 -14.25
C SER A 125 -7.53 31.33 -14.40
N ARG A 126 -7.15 31.11 -15.66
CA ARG A 126 -5.76 30.87 -16.05
C ARG A 126 -4.83 31.99 -15.59
N ASP A 127 -5.30 33.23 -15.65
CA ASP A 127 -4.52 34.42 -15.30
C ASP A 127 -4.22 34.45 -13.79
N LYS A 128 -5.19 34.08 -12.95
CA LYS A 128 -4.97 33.95 -11.50
C LYS A 128 -3.92 32.88 -11.20
N MET A 129 -4.00 31.74 -11.86
CA MET A 129 -3.02 30.69 -11.69
C MET A 129 -1.62 31.13 -12.12
N LEU A 130 -1.52 31.79 -13.29
CA LEU A 130 -0.25 32.33 -13.77
C LEU A 130 0.30 33.42 -12.86
N SER A 131 -0.56 34.27 -12.27
CA SER A 131 -0.13 35.29 -11.31
C SER A 131 0.50 34.70 -10.06
N ILE A 132 -0.07 33.63 -9.52
CA ILE A 132 0.49 32.91 -8.37
C ILE A 132 1.86 32.30 -8.75
N PHE A 133 1.96 31.66 -9.93
CA PHE A 133 3.24 31.10 -10.38
C PHE A 133 4.31 32.16 -10.63
N LYS A 134 3.96 33.29 -11.25
CA LYS A 134 4.92 34.40 -11.45
C LYS A 134 5.38 34.96 -10.11
N ARG A 135 4.49 35.05 -9.13
CA ARG A 135 4.77 35.65 -7.82
C ARG A 135 5.62 34.74 -6.93
N TYR A 136 5.31 33.45 -6.88
CA TYR A 136 5.94 32.50 -5.96
C TYR A 136 6.88 31.49 -6.64
N GLY A 137 6.67 31.16 -7.91
CA GLY A 137 7.43 30.11 -8.60
C GLY A 137 8.82 30.50 -9.07
N VAL A 138 9.16 31.80 -9.11
CA VAL A 138 10.44 32.26 -9.66
C VAL A 138 11.27 33.05 -8.65
N SER A 139 10.67 33.73 -7.70
CA SER A 139 11.36 34.75 -6.88
C SER A 139 11.15 34.60 -5.37
N SER A 140 10.56 33.51 -4.89
CA SER A 140 10.29 33.32 -3.46
C SER A 140 10.76 31.98 -2.97
N ASP A 141 11.03 31.90 -1.66
CA ASP A 141 11.37 30.66 -0.96
C ASP A 141 10.14 29.73 -0.76
N VAL A 142 8.98 30.12 -1.29
CA VAL A 142 7.72 29.36 -1.18
C VAL A 142 7.58 28.41 -2.37
N ASN A 143 7.49 27.12 -2.09
CA ASN A 143 7.27 26.11 -3.12
C ASN A 143 5.81 26.10 -3.59
N VAL A 144 5.59 26.10 -4.89
CA VAL A 144 4.24 26.00 -5.47
C VAL A 144 4.08 24.63 -6.15
N ARG A 145 3.08 23.87 -5.71
CA ARG A 145 2.71 22.59 -6.31
C ARG A 145 1.32 22.65 -6.90
N LEU A 146 1.13 21.94 -7.99
CA LEU A 146 -0.19 21.76 -8.61
C LEU A 146 -0.76 20.42 -8.19
N SER A 147 -2.01 20.44 -7.76
CA SER A 147 -2.80 19.23 -7.68
C SER A 147 -3.43 18.97 -9.05
N SER A 148 -3.28 17.78 -9.57
CA SER A 148 -3.86 17.42 -10.87
C SER A 148 -5.37 17.22 -10.82
N GLY A 149 -5.99 17.19 -9.64
CA GLY A 149 -7.39 16.80 -9.47
C GLY A 149 -7.72 15.35 -9.86
N LEU A 150 -6.74 14.63 -10.38
CA LEU A 150 -6.89 13.26 -10.90
C LEU A 150 -6.61 12.21 -9.83
N TYR A 151 -7.07 12.43 -8.58
CA TYR A 151 -6.82 11.46 -7.49
C TYR A 151 -7.47 10.12 -7.73
N GLU A 152 -8.55 10.13 -8.51
CA GLU A 152 -9.30 8.95 -8.88
C GLU A 152 -8.61 8.15 -9.98
N ILE A 153 -7.82 8.82 -10.81
CA ILE A 153 -6.99 8.18 -11.82
C ILE A 153 -5.65 7.85 -11.17
N ILE A 154 -5.44 6.58 -10.89
CA ILE A 154 -4.18 6.14 -10.31
C ILE A 154 -3.08 6.25 -11.34
N THR A 155 -2.18 7.18 -11.07
CA THR A 155 -0.96 7.34 -11.85
C THR A 155 0.22 6.98 -10.95
N THR A 156 0.96 5.95 -11.32
CA THR A 156 2.30 5.75 -10.77
C THR A 156 3.24 6.68 -11.50
N GLY A 157 3.89 7.55 -10.76
CA GLY A 157 4.90 8.43 -11.30
C GLY A 157 4.37 9.27 -12.46
N LEU A 158 3.74 10.41 -12.15
CA LEU A 158 3.45 11.40 -13.16
C LEU A 158 4.77 11.79 -13.84
N THR A 159 4.97 11.33 -15.06
CA THR A 159 6.12 11.76 -15.86
C THR A 159 5.67 12.93 -16.71
N ILE A 160 6.28 14.09 -16.46
CA ILE A 160 6.11 15.23 -17.36
C ILE A 160 7.13 15.05 -18.48
N LYS A 161 6.64 14.87 -19.71
CA LYS A 161 7.46 14.84 -20.91
C LYS A 161 7.10 16.02 -21.76
N GLU A 162 8.11 16.73 -22.22
CA GLU A 162 7.95 17.83 -23.15
C GLU A 162 7.98 17.31 -24.58
N PHE A 163 6.94 17.57 -25.34
CA PHE A 163 6.85 17.31 -26.77
C PHE A 163 6.61 18.62 -27.50
N ALA A 164 7.53 19.02 -28.34
CA ALA A 164 7.44 20.28 -29.09
C ALA A 164 7.11 21.50 -28.17
N TYR A 165 7.83 21.64 -27.07
CA TYR A 165 7.65 22.69 -26.04
C TYR A 165 6.30 22.65 -25.29
N VAL A 166 5.54 21.57 -25.45
CA VAL A 166 4.28 21.37 -24.70
C VAL A 166 4.53 20.34 -23.59
N PRO A 167 4.44 20.71 -22.31
CA PRO A 167 4.56 19.78 -21.22
C PRO A 167 3.30 18.89 -21.15
N LEU A 168 3.46 17.62 -21.48
CA LEU A 168 2.40 16.62 -21.38
C LEU A 168 2.59 15.77 -20.13
N VAL A 169 1.53 15.66 -19.36
CA VAL A 169 1.49 14.77 -18.19
C VAL A 169 1.12 13.37 -18.67
N GLY A 170 2.09 12.47 -18.66
CA GLY A 170 1.84 11.07 -18.97
C GLY A 170 1.08 10.40 -17.82
N VAL A 171 -0.15 10.00 -18.09
CA VAL A 171 -0.96 9.16 -17.19
C VAL A 171 -0.61 7.71 -17.48
N ASN A 172 0.37 7.17 -16.78
CA ASN A 172 0.77 5.78 -16.97
C ASN A 172 -0.14 4.85 -16.16
N LYS A 173 -0.58 3.76 -16.78
CA LYS A 173 -1.17 2.65 -16.02
C LYS A 173 -0.15 2.15 -15.00
N VAL A 174 -0.60 1.90 -13.78
CA VAL A 174 0.22 1.25 -12.75
C VAL A 174 0.61 -0.13 -13.26
N ARG A 175 1.81 -0.25 -13.78
CA ARG A 175 2.33 -1.54 -14.25
C ARG A 175 3.82 -1.59 -13.99
N LEU A 176 4.23 -2.64 -13.28
CA LEU A 176 5.65 -2.93 -13.15
C LEU A 176 6.21 -3.32 -14.53
N THR A 177 7.22 -2.61 -14.99
CA THR A 177 7.84 -2.84 -16.30
C THR A 177 9.36 -2.87 -16.15
N GLY A 178 10.02 -3.48 -17.13
CA GLY A 178 11.48 -3.48 -17.20
C GLY A 178 12.15 -4.17 -16.01
N VAL A 179 13.18 -3.54 -15.48
CA VAL A 179 14.02 -4.06 -14.38
C VAL A 179 13.20 -4.30 -13.11
N ASP A 180 12.25 -3.43 -12.79
CA ASP A 180 11.40 -3.55 -11.60
C ASP A 180 10.55 -4.84 -11.64
N SER A 181 10.00 -5.17 -12.80
CA SER A 181 9.25 -6.42 -12.98
C SER A 181 10.15 -7.65 -12.84
N LEU A 182 11.38 -7.58 -13.36
CA LEU A 182 12.36 -8.64 -13.24
C LEU A 182 12.81 -8.84 -11.78
N LEU A 183 13.11 -7.76 -11.07
CA LEU A 183 13.49 -7.80 -9.66
C LEU A 183 12.37 -8.37 -8.79
N LYS A 184 11.14 -7.91 -9.02
CA LYS A 184 9.95 -8.44 -8.34
C LYS A 184 9.81 -9.94 -8.56
N PHE A 185 9.92 -10.36 -9.81
CA PHE A 185 9.83 -11.76 -10.18
C PHE A 185 10.94 -12.59 -9.52
N ALA A 186 12.19 -12.14 -9.59
CA ALA A 186 13.32 -12.84 -8.99
C ALA A 186 13.17 -12.98 -7.45
N LEU A 187 12.72 -11.92 -6.79
CA LEU A 187 12.46 -11.92 -5.35
C LEU A 187 11.35 -12.93 -5.00
N ASP A 188 10.20 -12.83 -5.69
CA ASP A 188 9.06 -13.73 -5.45
C ASP A 188 9.46 -15.20 -5.61
N TYR A 189 10.18 -15.53 -6.71
CA TYR A 189 10.58 -16.91 -6.99
C TYR A 189 11.64 -17.42 -6.03
N ALA A 190 12.69 -16.65 -5.78
CA ALA A 190 13.77 -17.09 -4.91
C ALA A 190 13.26 -17.36 -3.48
N LEU A 191 12.49 -16.43 -2.92
CA LEU A 191 11.96 -16.57 -1.57
C LEU A 191 10.87 -17.66 -1.48
N THR A 192 10.02 -17.79 -2.51
CA THR A 192 9.00 -18.84 -2.53
C THR A 192 9.61 -20.23 -2.64
N LEU A 193 10.61 -20.41 -3.51
CA LEU A 193 11.27 -21.70 -3.68
C LEU A 193 12.01 -22.11 -2.39
N LEU A 194 12.79 -21.19 -1.83
CA LEU A 194 13.48 -21.41 -0.56
C LEU A 194 12.48 -21.72 0.56
N GLY A 195 11.42 -20.91 0.67
CA GLY A 195 10.37 -21.10 1.65
C GLY A 195 9.69 -22.46 1.52
N LEU A 196 9.29 -22.87 0.30
CA LEU A 196 8.67 -24.17 0.07
C LEU A 196 9.58 -25.33 0.44
N ILE A 197 10.87 -25.28 0.10
CA ILE A 197 11.84 -26.33 0.49
C ILE A 197 11.85 -26.48 2.01
N LEU A 198 11.89 -25.38 2.75
CA LEU A 198 11.98 -25.39 4.21
C LEU A 198 10.66 -25.83 4.88
N ILE A 199 9.51 -25.38 4.35
CA ILE A 199 8.21 -25.61 5.00
C ILE A 199 7.47 -26.84 4.48
N THR A 200 7.93 -27.51 3.42
CA THR A 200 7.26 -28.71 2.84
C THR A 200 6.98 -29.80 3.89
N PRO A 201 7.89 -30.18 4.80
CA PRO A 201 7.57 -31.16 5.83
C PRO A 201 6.39 -30.71 6.70
N MET A 202 6.34 -29.43 7.07
CA MET A 202 5.25 -28.86 7.85
C MET A 202 3.93 -28.86 7.07
N LEU A 203 3.96 -28.53 5.77
CA LEU A 203 2.76 -28.59 4.92
C LEU A 203 2.16 -29.99 4.85
N LEU A 204 3.00 -31.01 4.76
CA LEU A 204 2.59 -32.42 4.78
C LEU A 204 1.95 -32.82 6.10
N LEU A 205 2.55 -32.41 7.24
CA LEU A 205 1.99 -32.65 8.57
C LEU A 205 0.65 -31.95 8.76
N ILE A 206 0.52 -30.71 8.30
CA ILE A 206 -0.76 -29.98 8.34
C ILE A 206 -1.81 -30.70 7.48
N ALA A 207 -1.46 -31.12 6.27
CA ALA A 207 -2.39 -31.83 5.40
C ALA A 207 -2.86 -33.15 6.02
N LEU A 208 -1.97 -33.89 6.70
CA LEU A 208 -2.31 -35.09 7.44
C LEU A 208 -3.24 -34.78 8.62
N ALA A 209 -2.92 -33.75 9.41
CA ALA A 209 -3.75 -33.32 10.54
C ALA A 209 -5.18 -32.95 10.10
N ILE A 210 -5.33 -32.21 8.99
CA ILE A 210 -6.64 -31.88 8.42
C ILE A 210 -7.43 -33.14 8.03
N LYS A 211 -6.76 -34.13 7.43
CA LYS A 211 -7.41 -35.39 7.02
C LYS A 211 -7.84 -36.25 8.20
N LEU A 212 -7.12 -36.17 9.31
CA LEU A 212 -7.45 -36.86 10.55
C LEU A 212 -8.57 -36.17 11.33
N ASP A 213 -8.65 -34.82 11.24
CA ASP A 213 -9.64 -34.00 11.94
C ASP A 213 -11.05 -34.10 11.30
N SER A 214 -11.11 -34.14 9.97
CA SER A 214 -12.40 -34.21 9.25
C SER A 214 -12.25 -34.89 7.87
N PRO A 215 -13.29 -35.60 7.36
CA PRO A 215 -13.25 -36.26 6.06
C PRO A 215 -13.20 -35.24 4.92
N GLY A 216 -12.51 -35.59 3.81
CA GLY A 216 -12.46 -34.80 2.59
C GLY A 216 -11.06 -34.31 2.16
N PRO A 217 -10.96 -33.42 1.14
CA PRO A 217 -9.68 -32.94 0.62
C PRO A 217 -9.02 -31.98 1.61
N ALA A 218 -7.67 -32.05 1.77
CA ALA A 218 -6.93 -31.14 2.63
C ALA A 218 -6.83 -29.72 2.07
N ILE A 219 -6.89 -29.57 0.74
CA ILE A 219 -6.80 -28.29 0.01
C ILE A 219 -8.18 -27.86 -0.43
N HIS A 220 -8.54 -26.63 -0.08
CA HIS A 220 -9.69 -25.89 -0.58
C HIS A 220 -9.25 -24.92 -1.68
N ARG A 221 -10.05 -24.78 -2.74
CA ARG A 221 -9.81 -23.86 -3.84
C ARG A 221 -10.84 -22.74 -3.78
N ARG A 222 -10.36 -21.50 -3.67
CA ARG A 222 -11.23 -20.32 -3.67
C ARG A 222 -11.05 -19.56 -4.97
N ARG A 223 -12.14 -19.34 -5.70
CA ARG A 223 -12.13 -18.56 -6.93
C ARG A 223 -11.94 -17.08 -6.60
N VAL A 224 -10.90 -16.47 -7.17
CA VAL A 224 -10.50 -15.08 -6.91
C VAL A 224 -10.08 -14.38 -8.19
N MET A 225 -10.03 -13.04 -8.11
CA MET A 225 -9.62 -12.17 -9.20
C MET A 225 -8.10 -12.04 -9.25
N GLY A 226 -7.55 -12.11 -10.45
CA GLY A 226 -6.15 -11.87 -10.74
C GLY A 226 -5.95 -10.73 -11.73
N VAL A 227 -4.76 -10.63 -12.28
CA VAL A 227 -4.37 -9.55 -13.21
C VAL A 227 -5.28 -9.53 -14.44
N ASN A 228 -5.66 -8.31 -14.87
CA ASN A 228 -6.54 -8.05 -16.00
C ASN A 228 -7.92 -8.73 -15.90
N GLY A 229 -8.41 -8.97 -14.68
CA GLY A 229 -9.70 -9.60 -14.44
C GLY A 229 -9.73 -11.12 -14.68
N ARG A 230 -8.59 -11.76 -14.92
CA ARG A 230 -8.53 -13.22 -15.02
C ARG A 230 -8.79 -13.85 -13.67
N GLN A 231 -9.69 -14.80 -13.60
CA GLN A 231 -9.95 -15.54 -12.38
C GLN A 231 -9.04 -16.76 -12.27
N PHE A 232 -8.60 -17.05 -11.05
CA PHE A 232 -7.81 -18.25 -10.74
C PHE A 232 -8.25 -18.86 -9.42
N ASP A 233 -7.81 -20.10 -9.15
CA ASP A 233 -8.09 -20.80 -7.90
C ASP A 233 -6.94 -20.57 -6.91
N ALA A 234 -7.19 -19.78 -5.88
CA ALA A 234 -6.27 -19.62 -4.77
C ALA A 234 -6.34 -20.86 -3.85
N PHE A 235 -5.19 -21.48 -3.59
CA PHE A 235 -5.09 -22.66 -2.76
C PHE A 235 -5.04 -22.29 -1.28
N LYS A 236 -5.87 -22.96 -0.48
CA LYS A 236 -5.85 -22.85 0.98
C LYS A 236 -5.97 -24.22 1.61
N PHE A 237 -5.45 -24.39 2.81
CA PHE A 237 -5.85 -25.54 3.60
C PHE A 237 -7.32 -25.41 4.01
N ARG A 238 -8.01 -26.54 4.03
CA ARG A 238 -9.39 -26.61 4.49
C ARG A 238 -9.43 -26.38 6.00
N THR A 239 -10.22 -25.40 6.41
CA THR A 239 -10.41 -25.01 7.80
C THR A 239 -11.86 -25.19 8.28
N MET A 240 -12.75 -25.57 7.38
CA MET A 240 -14.16 -25.80 7.63
C MET A 240 -14.56 -27.21 7.24
N ASP A 241 -15.61 -27.71 7.85
CA ASP A 241 -16.23 -28.99 7.49
C ASP A 241 -16.74 -28.93 6.03
N VAL A 242 -16.71 -30.08 5.35
CA VAL A 242 -17.21 -30.19 3.97
C VAL A 242 -18.71 -29.95 3.92
N ASN A 243 -19.44 -30.34 4.98
CA ASN A 243 -20.88 -30.14 5.12
C ASN A 243 -21.25 -28.82 5.81
N GLY A 244 -20.34 -27.82 5.77
CA GLY A 244 -20.51 -26.55 6.48
C GLY A 244 -21.82 -25.82 6.14
N ASP A 245 -22.29 -25.89 4.90
CA ASP A 245 -23.55 -25.27 4.50
C ASP A 245 -24.75 -25.92 5.19
N SER A 246 -24.77 -27.26 5.33
CA SER A 246 -25.82 -27.99 6.06
C SER A 246 -25.83 -27.65 7.56
N ILE A 247 -24.63 -27.42 8.15
CA ILE A 247 -24.52 -26.96 9.53
C ILE A 247 -25.15 -25.57 9.66
N LEU A 248 -24.93 -24.70 8.72
CA LEU A 248 -25.49 -23.35 8.73
C LEU A 248 -27.00 -23.33 8.49
N ASP A 249 -27.50 -24.25 7.67
CA ASP A 249 -28.97 -24.41 7.42
C ASP A 249 -29.74 -24.82 8.68
N SER A 250 -29.08 -25.54 9.60
CA SER A 250 -29.67 -25.87 10.91
C SER A 250 -29.62 -24.70 11.91
N HIS A 251 -29.00 -23.56 11.58
CA HIS A 251 -28.86 -22.38 12.44
C HIS A 251 -29.26 -21.11 11.66
N PRO A 252 -30.55 -20.82 11.49
CA PRO A 252 -31.06 -19.68 10.71
C PRO A 252 -30.49 -18.33 11.16
N ASP A 253 -30.32 -18.17 12.49
CA ASP A 253 -29.80 -16.93 13.10
C ASP A 253 -28.36 -16.64 12.65
N LEU A 254 -27.52 -17.67 12.66
CA LEU A 254 -26.13 -17.55 12.19
C LEU A 254 -26.07 -17.29 10.69
N ARG A 255 -27.01 -17.82 9.92
CA ARG A 255 -27.11 -17.56 8.49
C ARG A 255 -27.48 -16.11 8.22
N ALA A 256 -28.41 -15.54 8.98
CA ALA A 256 -28.77 -14.12 8.90
C ALA A 256 -27.59 -13.21 9.30
N GLU A 257 -26.89 -13.55 10.38
CA GLU A 257 -25.69 -12.83 10.81
C GLU A 257 -24.57 -12.87 9.74
N LEU A 258 -24.35 -14.04 9.13
CA LEU A 258 -23.36 -14.19 8.05
C LEU A 258 -23.71 -13.35 6.82
N ALA A 259 -25.02 -13.26 6.49
CA ALA A 259 -25.48 -12.43 5.37
C ALA A 259 -25.25 -10.94 5.61
N LEU A 260 -25.38 -10.47 6.86
CA LEU A 260 -25.16 -9.08 7.24
C LEU A 260 -23.67 -8.74 7.36
N ASN A 261 -22.92 -9.55 8.11
CA ASN A 261 -21.55 -9.24 8.51
C ASN A 261 -20.49 -9.88 7.62
N HIS A 262 -20.87 -10.80 6.73
CA HIS A 262 -19.99 -11.64 5.91
C HIS A 262 -18.98 -12.48 6.71
N LYS A 263 -19.10 -12.50 8.04
CA LYS A 263 -18.28 -13.26 9.00
C LYS A 263 -19.09 -13.61 10.24
N LEU A 264 -18.79 -14.75 10.83
CA LEU A 264 -19.29 -15.14 12.14
C LEU A 264 -18.12 -15.11 13.13
N LYS A 265 -18.38 -14.65 14.34
CA LYS A 265 -17.36 -14.63 15.40
C LYS A 265 -17.05 -16.05 15.90
N ASP A 266 -18.10 -16.84 16.10
CA ASP A 266 -18.01 -18.25 16.51
C ASP A 266 -18.68 -19.10 15.42
N ASP A 267 -17.93 -19.40 14.35
CA ASP A 267 -18.42 -20.12 13.19
C ASP A 267 -18.38 -21.64 13.45
N PRO A 268 -19.53 -22.32 13.61
CA PRO A 268 -19.59 -23.75 13.94
C PRO A 268 -19.04 -24.65 12.82
N ARG A 269 -18.81 -24.12 11.65
CA ARG A 269 -18.24 -24.87 10.52
C ARG A 269 -16.76 -25.07 10.64
N ILE A 270 -16.08 -24.29 11.51
CA ILE A 270 -14.63 -24.32 11.66
C ILE A 270 -14.23 -25.57 12.45
N THR A 271 -13.36 -26.38 11.86
CA THR A 271 -12.81 -27.58 12.53
C THR A 271 -11.77 -27.19 13.60
N ARG A 272 -11.43 -28.11 14.51
CA ARG A 272 -10.46 -27.84 15.58
C ARG A 272 -9.08 -27.45 15.01
N VAL A 273 -8.59 -28.22 14.04
CA VAL A 273 -7.36 -27.93 13.32
C VAL A 273 -7.52 -26.63 12.52
N GLY A 274 -8.68 -26.42 11.90
CA GLY A 274 -8.99 -25.22 11.13
C GLY A 274 -8.90 -23.93 11.95
N GLY A 275 -9.38 -23.93 13.18
CA GLY A 275 -9.28 -22.78 14.09
C GLY A 275 -7.81 -22.41 14.38
N PHE A 276 -6.97 -23.43 14.66
CA PHE A 276 -5.54 -23.20 14.85
C PHE A 276 -4.86 -22.64 13.60
N LEU A 277 -5.16 -23.20 12.43
CA LEU A 277 -4.57 -22.75 11.16
C LEU A 277 -4.94 -21.30 10.84
N ARG A 278 -6.18 -20.89 11.06
CA ARG A 278 -6.64 -19.50 10.86
C ARG A 278 -5.95 -18.53 11.80
N LYS A 279 -5.82 -18.87 13.08
CA LYS A 279 -5.17 -18.03 14.08
C LYS A 279 -3.75 -17.61 13.66
N TYR A 280 -3.00 -18.53 13.07
CA TYR A 280 -1.62 -18.29 12.63
C TYR A 280 -1.49 -18.07 11.11
N SER A 281 -2.61 -17.97 10.38
CA SER A 281 -2.63 -17.83 8.91
C SER A 281 -1.90 -18.95 8.16
N LEU A 282 -1.76 -20.10 8.77
CA LEU A 282 -1.12 -21.26 8.16
C LEU A 282 -1.98 -21.88 7.05
N ASP A 283 -3.29 -21.58 7.08
CA ASP A 283 -4.23 -21.99 6.04
C ASP A 283 -3.93 -21.36 4.67
N GLU A 284 -3.22 -20.23 4.63
CA GLU A 284 -2.86 -19.54 3.40
C GLU A 284 -1.54 -20.01 2.78
N LEU A 285 -0.73 -20.82 3.49
CA LEU A 285 0.57 -21.28 2.99
C LEU A 285 0.54 -22.02 1.64
N PRO A 286 -0.51 -22.80 1.27
CA PRO A 286 -0.60 -23.40 -0.06
C PRO A 286 -0.64 -22.38 -1.21
N GLN A 287 -0.94 -21.10 -0.95
CA GLN A 287 -0.87 -20.04 -1.96
C GLN A 287 0.54 -19.81 -2.50
N LEU A 288 1.60 -20.27 -1.81
CA LEU A 288 2.96 -20.27 -2.36
C LEU A 288 3.04 -21.03 -3.69
N PHE A 289 2.20 -22.05 -3.90
CA PHE A 289 2.08 -22.69 -5.21
C PHE A 289 1.44 -21.79 -6.26
N ASN A 290 0.53 -20.87 -5.87
CA ASN A 290 -0.01 -19.87 -6.78
C ASN A 290 1.06 -18.83 -7.17
N VAL A 291 1.99 -18.52 -6.26
CA VAL A 291 3.14 -17.64 -6.59
C VAL A 291 4.03 -18.32 -7.65
N LEU A 292 4.36 -19.59 -7.48
CA LEU A 292 5.12 -20.35 -8.49
C LEU A 292 4.38 -20.45 -9.83
N LYS A 293 3.05 -20.57 -9.81
CA LYS A 293 2.21 -20.53 -11.03
C LYS A 293 2.10 -19.16 -11.65
N ARG A 294 2.65 -18.12 -11.02
CA ARG A 294 2.54 -16.72 -11.44
C ARG A 294 1.13 -16.13 -11.36
N ASP A 295 0.20 -16.76 -10.69
CA ASP A 295 -1.13 -16.21 -10.41
C ASP A 295 -1.08 -15.14 -9.33
N MET A 296 -0.14 -15.29 -8.36
CA MET A 296 0.06 -14.44 -7.21
C MET A 296 1.51 -13.95 -7.11
N SER A 297 1.74 -13.04 -6.19
CA SER A 297 3.04 -12.56 -5.72
C SER A 297 3.15 -12.81 -4.20
N LEU A 298 4.35 -12.79 -3.64
CA LEU A 298 4.52 -12.81 -2.18
C LEU A 298 3.92 -11.56 -1.54
N VAL A 299 4.18 -10.39 -2.12
CA VAL A 299 3.68 -9.10 -1.63
C VAL A 299 2.82 -8.44 -2.70
N GLY A 300 1.64 -7.99 -2.31
CA GLY A 300 0.69 -7.33 -3.21
C GLY A 300 -0.61 -6.97 -2.51
N PRO A 301 -1.55 -6.34 -3.21
CA PRO A 301 -2.91 -6.19 -2.74
C PRO A 301 -3.53 -7.54 -2.42
N ARG A 302 -4.41 -7.60 -1.42
CA ARG A 302 -5.08 -8.87 -1.11
C ARG A 302 -5.96 -9.31 -2.26
N MET A 303 -5.96 -10.62 -2.51
CA MET A 303 -6.89 -11.23 -3.45
C MET A 303 -8.35 -11.00 -3.02
N ILE A 304 -9.19 -10.69 -3.98
CA ILE A 304 -10.63 -10.48 -3.78
C ILE A 304 -11.44 -11.49 -4.60
N SER A 305 -12.64 -11.84 -4.13
CA SER A 305 -13.60 -12.60 -4.90
C SER A 305 -14.28 -11.71 -5.96
N PRO A 306 -14.89 -12.28 -7.00
CA PRO A 306 -15.67 -11.49 -7.96
C PRO A 306 -16.76 -10.64 -7.30
N ALA A 307 -17.42 -11.15 -6.26
CA ALA A 307 -18.45 -10.40 -5.52
C ALA A 307 -17.88 -9.22 -4.71
N GLU A 308 -16.64 -9.32 -4.24
CA GLU A 308 -15.99 -8.21 -3.51
C GLU A 308 -15.53 -7.09 -4.44
N MET A 309 -15.50 -7.32 -5.76
CA MET A 309 -15.04 -6.32 -6.74
C MET A 309 -15.88 -5.05 -6.71
N GLU A 310 -17.19 -5.17 -6.50
CA GLU A 310 -18.10 -4.03 -6.42
C GLU A 310 -17.74 -3.08 -5.28
N LYS A 311 -17.23 -3.61 -4.16
CA LYS A 311 -16.82 -2.83 -3.00
C LYS A 311 -15.58 -1.97 -3.26
N TYR A 312 -14.76 -2.32 -4.25
CA TYR A 312 -13.62 -1.50 -4.67
C TYR A 312 -14.03 -0.34 -5.57
N SER A 313 -15.30 -0.31 -6.06
CA SER A 313 -15.83 0.78 -6.87
C SER A 313 -14.86 1.16 -8.00
N GLN A 314 -14.57 2.44 -8.17
CA GLN A 314 -13.63 2.96 -9.16
C GLN A 314 -12.18 2.43 -9.05
N TRP A 315 -11.78 1.96 -7.86
CA TRP A 315 -10.42 1.44 -7.61
C TRP A 315 -10.20 0.00 -8.08
N GLY A 316 -11.29 -0.71 -8.39
CA GLY A 316 -11.22 -2.12 -8.80
C GLY A 316 -10.38 -2.36 -10.04
N ILE A 317 -10.46 -1.50 -11.04
CA ILE A 317 -9.66 -1.60 -12.27
C ILE A 317 -8.17 -1.52 -11.96
N ASN A 318 -7.79 -0.66 -11.04
CA ASN A 318 -6.40 -0.45 -10.66
C ASN A 318 -5.83 -1.61 -9.84
N LEU A 319 -6.65 -2.20 -8.98
CA LEU A 319 -6.29 -3.39 -8.22
C LEU A 319 -5.88 -4.54 -9.15
N LEU A 320 -6.60 -4.68 -10.26
CA LEU A 320 -6.37 -5.75 -11.25
C LEU A 320 -5.18 -5.50 -12.19
N THR A 321 -4.44 -4.40 -12.02
CA THR A 321 -3.21 -4.15 -12.80
C THR A 321 -2.00 -4.88 -12.27
N VAL A 322 -2.04 -5.32 -11.00
CA VAL A 322 -0.95 -6.03 -10.32
C VAL A 322 -1.42 -7.39 -9.82
N LYS A 323 -0.47 -8.29 -9.56
CA LYS A 323 -0.79 -9.59 -8.98
C LYS A 323 -1.22 -9.44 -7.53
N PRO A 324 -2.25 -10.17 -7.07
CA PRO A 324 -2.58 -10.24 -5.66
C PRO A 324 -1.43 -10.87 -4.87
N GLY A 325 -1.23 -10.36 -3.63
CA GLY A 325 -0.19 -10.84 -2.73
C GLY A 325 -0.67 -11.87 -1.72
N LEU A 326 0.26 -12.72 -1.26
CA LEU A 326 0.08 -13.53 -0.07
C LEU A 326 0.05 -12.65 1.19
N THR A 327 0.93 -11.65 1.24
CA THR A 327 0.91 -10.57 2.22
C THR A 327 0.81 -9.22 1.53
N GLY A 328 0.49 -8.16 2.27
CA GLY A 328 0.35 -6.82 1.74
C GLY A 328 0.29 -5.76 2.83
N LEU A 329 0.30 -4.51 2.42
CA LEU A 329 0.43 -3.37 3.33
C LEU A 329 -0.66 -3.35 4.41
N TRP A 330 -1.94 -3.51 4.06
CA TRP A 330 -3.00 -3.50 5.05
C TRP A 330 -2.97 -4.73 5.97
N GLN A 331 -2.49 -5.88 5.47
CA GLN A 331 -2.37 -7.11 6.25
C GLN A 331 -1.35 -6.98 7.39
N VAL A 332 -0.34 -6.13 7.24
CA VAL A 332 0.63 -5.83 8.30
C VAL A 332 0.28 -4.59 9.11
N SER A 333 -0.65 -3.73 8.63
CA SER A 333 -1.02 -2.46 9.27
C SER A 333 -2.18 -2.54 10.26
N GLY A 334 -2.81 -3.70 10.45
CA GLY A 334 -3.93 -3.85 11.40
C GLY A 334 -4.90 -4.99 11.08
N ARG A 335 -4.73 -5.67 9.94
CA ARG A 335 -5.57 -6.83 9.54
C ARG A 335 -7.08 -6.55 9.61
N SER A 336 -7.79 -7.32 10.46
CA SER A 336 -9.25 -7.24 10.58
C SER A 336 -9.75 -5.96 11.24
N ASP A 337 -8.89 -5.23 11.95
CA ASP A 337 -9.25 -3.99 12.64
C ASP A 337 -9.31 -2.78 11.70
N VAL A 338 -8.85 -2.95 10.46
CA VAL A 338 -8.85 -1.91 9.43
C VAL A 338 -10.19 -1.90 8.69
N SER A 339 -10.82 -0.73 8.56
CA SER A 339 -12.06 -0.58 7.79
C SER A 339 -11.86 -0.96 6.32
N TYR A 340 -12.94 -1.32 5.63
CA TYR A 340 -12.84 -1.73 4.23
C TYR A 340 -12.29 -0.61 3.33
N GLU A 341 -12.71 0.63 3.55
CA GLU A 341 -12.18 1.79 2.82
C GLU A 341 -10.69 2.00 3.04
N GLU A 342 -10.24 1.78 4.27
CA GLU A 342 -8.82 1.92 4.59
C GLU A 342 -7.98 0.80 3.97
N ARG A 343 -8.51 -0.43 3.87
CA ARG A 343 -7.88 -1.51 3.10
C ARG A 343 -7.66 -1.10 1.65
N VAL A 344 -8.72 -0.60 1.00
CA VAL A 344 -8.64 -0.13 -0.40
C VAL A 344 -7.56 0.94 -0.54
N ARG A 345 -7.48 1.89 0.40
CA ARG A 345 -6.46 2.93 0.37
C ARG A 345 -5.05 2.41 0.54
N LEU A 346 -4.84 1.48 1.48
CA LEU A 346 -3.54 0.86 1.71
C LEU A 346 -3.10 0.02 0.50
N ASP A 347 -4.01 -0.73 -0.10
CA ASP A 347 -3.74 -1.47 -1.33
C ASP A 347 -3.36 -0.52 -2.48
N MET A 348 -4.09 0.59 -2.62
CA MET A 348 -3.78 1.59 -3.63
C MET A 348 -2.47 2.32 -3.34
N TYR A 349 -2.16 2.59 -2.07
CA TYR A 349 -0.87 3.15 -1.68
C TYR A 349 0.28 2.23 -2.09
N TYR A 350 0.18 0.92 -1.78
CA TYR A 350 1.17 -0.06 -2.19
C TYR A 350 1.35 -0.08 -3.72
N VAL A 351 0.25 -0.16 -4.45
CA VAL A 351 0.27 -0.19 -5.92
C VAL A 351 0.96 1.05 -6.51
N ARG A 352 0.74 2.24 -5.92
CA ARG A 352 1.33 3.50 -6.36
C ARG A 352 2.81 3.66 -6.03
N ASN A 353 3.20 3.18 -4.85
CA ASN A 353 4.51 3.46 -4.26
C ASN A 353 5.39 2.21 -4.20
N TRP A 354 5.11 1.24 -5.07
CA TRP A 354 5.88 0.01 -5.09
C TRP A 354 7.37 0.25 -5.28
N THR A 355 8.15 -0.39 -4.45
CA THR A 355 9.60 -0.54 -4.59
C THR A 355 10.00 -1.91 -4.06
N ILE A 356 11.12 -2.46 -4.51
CA ILE A 356 11.66 -3.72 -3.97
C ILE A 356 11.89 -3.63 -2.45
N TRP A 357 12.25 -2.46 -1.95
CA TRP A 357 12.45 -2.20 -0.53
C TRP A 357 11.15 -2.26 0.26
N LEU A 358 10.04 -1.78 -0.31
CA LEU A 358 8.73 -1.88 0.31
C LEU A 358 8.33 -3.34 0.44
N ASP A 359 8.57 -4.17 -0.58
CA ASP A 359 8.30 -5.61 -0.50
C ASP A 359 9.11 -6.27 0.61
N LEU A 360 10.42 -6.01 0.68
CA LEU A 360 11.26 -6.56 1.75
C LEU A 360 10.77 -6.13 3.14
N GLN A 361 10.39 -4.87 3.31
CA GLN A 361 9.83 -4.36 4.57
C GLN A 361 8.54 -5.08 4.95
N LEU A 362 7.62 -5.29 3.99
CA LEU A 362 6.35 -5.96 4.23
C LEU A 362 6.53 -7.45 4.53
N ILE A 363 7.49 -8.12 3.88
CA ILE A 363 7.85 -9.51 4.20
C ILE A 363 8.37 -9.61 5.63
N LEU A 364 9.29 -8.73 6.04
CA LEU A 364 9.81 -8.70 7.40
C LEU A 364 8.73 -8.36 8.43
N ALA A 365 7.87 -7.39 8.12
CA ALA A 365 6.75 -7.01 8.98
C ALA A 365 5.68 -8.11 9.11
N THR A 366 5.58 -9.02 8.14
CA THR A 366 4.64 -10.14 8.20
C THR A 366 5.04 -11.17 9.27
N ILE A 367 6.33 -11.35 9.52
CA ILE A 367 6.83 -12.36 10.47
C ILE A 367 6.23 -12.17 11.87
N PRO A 368 6.37 -11.01 12.55
CA PRO A 368 5.77 -10.81 13.86
C PRO A 368 4.24 -10.88 13.83
N VAL A 369 3.60 -10.41 12.76
CA VAL A 369 2.14 -10.43 12.61
C VAL A 369 1.59 -11.86 12.57
N VAL A 370 2.29 -12.78 11.91
CA VAL A 370 1.94 -14.21 11.87
C VAL A 370 2.24 -14.89 13.21
N LEU A 371 3.40 -14.62 13.80
CA LEU A 371 3.81 -15.25 15.07
C LEU A 371 2.91 -14.87 16.25
N TYR A 372 2.51 -13.60 16.34
CA TYR A 372 1.65 -13.13 17.44
C TYR A 372 0.16 -13.33 17.17
N GLY A 373 -0.26 -13.70 15.97
CA GLY A 373 -1.66 -13.95 15.61
C GLY A 373 -2.59 -12.74 15.82
N ARG A 374 -2.06 -11.50 15.89
CA ARG A 374 -2.86 -10.30 16.13
C ARG A 374 -3.83 -10.04 14.97
N GLY A 375 -5.11 -9.76 15.28
CA GLY A 375 -6.14 -9.46 14.29
C GLY A 375 -6.53 -10.64 13.39
N ALA A 376 -6.27 -11.90 13.79
CA ALA A 376 -6.76 -13.09 13.14
C ALA A 376 -8.09 -13.49 13.83
N TYR A 377 -9.19 -13.45 13.06
CA TYR A 377 -10.52 -13.92 13.48
C TYR A 377 -11.06 -14.90 12.44
#